data_b89592b5e877e769bb2799c305da6623
#
_entry.id   b89592b5e877e769bb2799c305da6623
#
_cell.length_a   1.000
_cell.length_b   1.000
_cell.length_c   1.000
_cell.angle_alpha   90.00
_cell.angle_beta   90.00
_cell.angle_gamma   90.00
#
_symmetry.space_group_name_H-M   'P 1'
#
loop_
_entity.id
_entity.type
_entity.pdbx_description
1 polymer ?
#
loop_
_entity_poly.entity_id
_entity_poly.type
_entity_poly.pdbx_seq_one_letter_code
_entity_poly.pdbx_strand_id
1 'polypeptide(L)'
;MTEKEKGKKEPGQENAVFVGRRPTMNYVMAVMMVLNKGEDCTVKARGRSISHAVDICEILKNRFLKGVEYKEIRIATEQLKGEDGRENNVSSIEIVLSPPK
;
A
#
# COMPACT_ATOMS: atom_id res chain seq x y z
N MET A 1 2.14 -16.48 16.68
CA MET A 1 2.30 -16.42 15.88
C MET A 1 2.55 -16.24 15.65
N THR A 2 2.15 -16.14 15.57
CA THR A 2 2.40 -15.91 14.91
C THR A 2 2.54 -15.56 14.41
N GLU A 3 2.41 -15.43 14.46
CA GLU A 3 2.45 -15.14 13.67
C GLU A 3 2.12 -15.02 13.24
N LYS A 4 1.91 -14.97 13.58
CA LYS A 4 1.71 -14.81 12.97
C LYS A 4 1.26 -14.81 12.72
N GLU A 5 0.93 -14.80 13.12
CA GLU A 5 0.72 -14.77 12.57
C GLU A 5 0.63 -14.61 12.13
N LYS A 6 0.18 -14.90 12.48
CA LYS A 6 0.40 -14.74 11.60
C LYS A 6 0.09 -15.01 11.02
N GLY A 7 -0.06 -14.75 11.24
CA GLY A 7 -0.24 -15.22 10.14
C GLY A 7 -1.38 -15.26 9.22
N LYS A 8 -2.48 -15.34 9.70
CA LYS A 8 -3.67 -15.42 8.87
C LYS A 8 -4.00 -14.05 8.29
N LYS A 9 -4.06 -13.96 6.97
CA LYS A 9 -4.32 -12.70 6.30
C LYS A 9 -5.78 -12.59 5.91
N GLU A 10 -6.31 -11.38 6.05
CA GLU A 10 -7.65 -11.10 5.59
C GLU A 10 -7.68 -11.00 4.07
N PRO A 11 -8.85 -11.26 3.45
CA PRO A 11 -8.95 -11.09 2.01
C PRO A 11 -8.54 -9.68 1.60
N GLY A 12 -7.68 -9.58 0.60
CA GLY A 12 -7.22 -8.30 0.11
C GLY A 12 -6.00 -7.75 0.82
N GLN A 13 -5.56 -8.39 1.91
CA GLN A 13 -4.40 -7.92 2.65
C GLN A 13 -3.14 -8.72 2.39
N GLU A 14 -3.28 -9.94 1.88
CA GLU A 14 -2.10 -10.72 1.59
C GLU A 14 -1.22 -10.11 0.51
N ASN A 15 -1.77 -9.18 -0.28
CA ASN A 15 -1.04 -8.50 -1.33
C ASN A 15 -0.93 -7.01 -1.04
N ALA A 16 -0.73 -6.66 0.22
CA ALA A 16 -0.62 -5.27 0.62
C ALA A 16 0.84 -4.87 0.77
N VAL A 17 1.15 -3.67 0.33
CA VAL A 17 2.47 -3.07 0.50
C VAL A 17 2.29 -1.82 1.35
N PHE A 18 2.94 -1.79 2.50
CA PHE A 18 2.87 -0.65 3.42
C PHE A 18 4.03 0.28 3.15
N VAL A 19 3.71 1.52 2.80
CA VAL A 19 4.73 2.50 2.44
C VAL A 19 5.20 3.23 3.68
N GLY A 20 6.51 3.27 3.84
CA GLY A 20 7.16 3.98 4.94
C GLY A 20 8.32 4.80 4.42
N ARG A 21 9.49 4.62 5.03
CA ARG A 21 10.64 5.48 4.76
C ARG A 21 11.70 4.87 3.87
N ARG A 22 11.46 3.71 3.31
CA ARG A 22 12.44 3.10 2.44
C ARG A 22 12.48 3.81 1.09
N PRO A 23 13.54 3.60 0.31
CA PRO A 23 13.61 4.21 -1.01
C PRO A 23 12.44 3.79 -1.89
N THR A 24 12.04 4.70 -2.75
CA THR A 24 10.88 4.53 -3.62
C THR A 24 10.94 3.21 -4.40
N MET A 25 12.09 2.90 -4.97
CA MET A 25 12.20 1.71 -5.81
C MET A 25 11.97 0.40 -5.06
N ASN A 26 12.24 0.40 -3.75
CA ASN A 26 11.95 -0.80 -2.95
C ASN A 26 10.47 -1.14 -3.03
N TYR A 27 9.62 -0.12 -2.93
CA TYR A 27 8.18 -0.33 -2.97
C TYR A 27 7.70 -0.63 -4.38
N VAL A 28 8.28 0.07 -5.37
CA VAL A 28 7.91 -0.18 -6.77
C VAL A 28 8.15 -1.66 -7.10
N MET A 29 9.30 -2.18 -6.71
CA MET A 29 9.62 -3.58 -6.98
C MET A 29 8.68 -4.54 -6.26
N ALA A 30 8.35 -4.21 -5.00
CA ALA A 30 7.44 -5.07 -4.23
C ALA A 30 6.07 -5.13 -4.87
N VAL A 31 5.56 -3.99 -5.32
CA VAL A 31 4.25 -3.94 -5.98
C VAL A 31 4.30 -4.69 -7.30
N MET A 32 5.39 -4.51 -8.06
CA MET A 32 5.54 -5.22 -9.34
C MET A 32 5.50 -6.73 -9.16
N MET A 33 6.11 -7.23 -8.09
CA MET A 33 6.13 -8.67 -7.86
C MET A 33 4.72 -9.22 -7.70
N VAL A 34 3.85 -8.49 -7.01
CA VAL A 34 2.47 -8.91 -6.83
C VAL A 34 1.71 -8.85 -8.15
N LEU A 35 1.85 -7.73 -8.86
CA LEU A 35 1.11 -7.53 -10.11
C LEU A 35 1.55 -8.51 -11.20
N ASN A 36 2.84 -8.87 -11.22
CA ASN A 36 3.33 -9.82 -12.20
C ASN A 36 2.80 -11.23 -11.99
N LYS A 37 2.27 -11.51 -10.81
CA LYS A 37 1.58 -12.77 -10.57
C LYS A 37 0.15 -12.76 -11.08
N GLY A 38 -0.31 -11.64 -11.62
CA GLY A 38 -1.68 -11.50 -12.08
C GLY A 38 -2.66 -11.16 -10.97
N GLU A 39 -2.16 -10.66 -9.84
CA GLU A 39 -2.99 -10.37 -8.67
C GLU A 39 -3.03 -8.88 -8.42
N ASP A 40 -4.14 -8.42 -7.82
CA ASP A 40 -4.25 -7.03 -7.40
C ASP A 40 -3.31 -6.76 -6.24
N CYS A 41 -2.82 -5.53 -6.16
CA CYS A 41 -1.97 -5.11 -5.06
C CYS A 41 -2.55 -3.87 -4.41
N THR A 42 -2.62 -3.87 -3.08
CA THR A 42 -3.09 -2.72 -2.33
C THR A 42 -1.88 -2.00 -1.73
N VAL A 43 -1.72 -0.73 -2.08
CA VAL A 43 -0.65 0.11 -1.55
C VAL A 43 -1.26 0.96 -0.44
N LYS A 44 -0.71 0.85 0.76
CA LYS A 44 -1.25 1.52 1.94
C LYS A 44 -0.24 2.49 2.52
N ALA A 45 -0.72 3.64 2.97
CA ALA A 45 0.14 4.64 3.58
C ALA A 45 -0.64 5.50 4.55
N ARG A 46 0.09 6.11 5.48
CA ARG A 46 -0.48 7.01 6.49
C ARG A 46 0.32 8.29 6.54
N GLY A 47 -0.37 9.37 6.85
CA GLY A 47 0.28 10.64 7.12
C GLY A 47 1.19 11.07 5.99
N ARG A 48 2.43 11.35 6.33
CA ARG A 48 3.38 11.87 5.34
C ARG A 48 3.75 10.87 4.25
N SER A 49 3.49 9.60 4.47
CA SER A 49 3.79 8.59 3.46
C SER A 49 2.75 8.53 2.35
N ILE A 50 1.65 9.27 2.49
CA ILE A 50 0.59 9.22 1.48
C ILE A 50 1.08 9.72 0.13
N SER A 51 1.77 10.87 0.11
CA SER A 51 2.28 11.37 -1.17
C SER A 51 3.31 10.41 -1.76
N HIS A 52 4.10 9.76 -0.90
CA HIS A 52 5.07 8.77 -1.35
C HIS A 52 4.35 7.58 -2.01
N ALA A 53 3.23 7.15 -1.44
CA ALA A 53 2.46 6.05 -2.02
C ALA A 53 1.94 6.43 -3.40
N VAL A 54 1.47 7.66 -3.58
CA VAL A 54 1.01 8.12 -4.88
C VAL A 54 2.16 8.12 -5.89
N ASP A 55 3.33 8.60 -5.46
CA ASP A 55 4.50 8.61 -6.33
C ASP A 55 4.88 7.20 -6.76
N ILE A 56 4.84 6.24 -5.84
CA ILE A 56 5.17 4.85 -6.14
C ILE A 56 4.25 4.30 -7.22
N CYS A 57 2.94 4.52 -7.04
CA CYS A 57 1.95 4.01 -7.99
C CYS A 57 2.10 4.65 -9.36
N GLU A 58 2.36 5.96 -9.40
CA GLU A 58 2.49 6.67 -10.67
C GLU A 58 3.78 6.29 -11.40
N ILE A 59 4.87 6.11 -10.65
CA ILE A 59 6.12 5.66 -11.27
C ILE A 59 5.94 4.27 -11.86
N LEU A 60 5.31 3.39 -11.11
CA LEU A 60 5.05 2.02 -11.56
C LEU A 60 4.24 2.04 -12.86
N LYS A 61 3.14 2.78 -12.84
CA LYS A 61 2.21 2.81 -13.98
C LYS A 61 2.85 3.44 -15.21
N ASN A 62 3.60 4.52 -15.01
CA ASN A 62 4.11 5.28 -16.15
C ASN A 62 5.40 4.72 -16.72
N ARG A 63 6.20 4.02 -15.91
CA ARG A 63 7.53 3.62 -16.34
C ARG A 63 7.75 2.11 -16.44
N PHE A 64 6.97 1.33 -15.70
CA PHE A 64 7.26 -0.10 -15.60
C PHE A 64 6.13 -0.97 -16.12
N LEU A 65 4.90 -0.74 -15.67
CA LEU A 65 3.76 -1.55 -16.07
C LEU A 65 2.65 -0.65 -16.57
N LYS A 66 2.75 -0.27 -17.83
CA LYS A 66 1.87 0.76 -18.38
C LYS A 66 0.40 0.39 -18.44
N GLY A 67 0.07 -0.88 -18.38
CA GLY A 67 -1.32 -1.30 -18.42
C GLY A 67 -2.00 -1.40 -17.06
N VAL A 68 -1.27 -1.03 -16.00
CA VAL A 68 -1.81 -1.07 -14.65
C VAL A 68 -2.94 -0.06 -14.52
N GLU A 69 -4.01 -0.46 -13.84
CA GLU A 69 -5.15 0.42 -13.62
C GLU A 69 -5.40 0.60 -12.13
N TYR A 70 -5.87 1.78 -11.78
CA TYR A 70 -6.33 2.06 -10.41
C TYR A 70 -7.74 1.47 -10.28
N LYS A 71 -7.84 0.40 -9.51
CA LYS A 71 -9.12 -0.27 -9.33
C LYS A 71 -9.96 0.43 -8.29
N GLU A 72 -9.32 0.90 -7.23
CA GLU A 72 -10.03 1.54 -6.14
C GLU A 72 -9.06 2.39 -5.35
N ILE A 73 -9.53 3.53 -4.85
CA ILE A 73 -8.74 4.38 -3.96
C ILE A 73 -9.65 4.74 -2.80
N ARG A 74 -9.21 4.44 -1.58
CA ARG A 74 -9.95 4.76 -0.37
C ARG A 74 -9.12 5.64 0.52
N ILE A 75 -9.75 6.63 1.10
CA ILE A 75 -9.10 7.48 2.10
C ILE A 75 -9.90 7.41 3.37
N ALA A 76 -9.21 7.59 4.50
CA ALA A 76 -9.85 7.51 5.79
C ALA A 76 -9.02 8.24 6.83
N THR A 77 -9.60 8.44 7.99
CA THR A 77 -8.90 8.94 9.16
C THR A 77 -8.83 7.82 10.17
N GLU A 78 -7.62 7.57 10.68
CA GLU A 78 -7.41 6.57 11.70
C GLU A 78 -7.06 7.25 13.01
N GLN A 79 -7.59 6.70 14.10
CA GLN A 79 -7.22 7.16 15.43
C GLN A 79 -6.08 6.30 15.95
N LEU A 80 -4.98 6.95 16.28
CA LEU A 80 -3.82 6.26 16.84
C LEU A 80 -3.61 6.74 18.26
N LYS A 81 -3.35 5.81 19.17
CA LYS A 81 -3.13 6.13 20.56
C LYS A 81 -1.63 6.19 20.81
N GLY A 82 -1.16 7.33 21.27
CA GLY A 82 0.25 7.49 21.57
C GLY A 82 0.62 6.89 22.91
N GLU A 83 1.92 6.83 23.16
CA GLU A 83 2.44 6.26 24.41
C GLU A 83 1.97 7.07 25.64
N ASP A 84 1.72 8.34 25.44
CA ASP A 84 1.26 9.23 26.52
C ASP A 84 -0.23 9.14 26.74
N GLY A 85 -0.93 8.25 26.06
CA GLY A 85 -2.37 8.09 26.19
C GLY A 85 -3.17 9.03 25.35
N ARG A 86 -2.53 9.91 24.60
CA ARG A 86 -3.25 10.84 23.74
C ARG A 86 -3.65 10.16 22.45
N GLU A 87 -4.80 10.56 21.95
CA GLU A 87 -5.28 10.07 20.66
C GLU A 87 -4.93 11.07 19.58
N ASN A 88 -4.39 10.56 18.49
CA ASN A 88 -4.05 11.39 17.34
C ASN A 88 -4.78 10.85 16.12
N ASN A 89 -5.27 11.76 15.31
CA ASN A 89 -5.91 11.40 14.05
C ASN A 89 -4.88 11.46 12.93
N VAL A 90 -4.84 10.41 12.14
CA VAL A 90 -3.89 10.31 11.03
C VAL A 90 -4.66 9.96 9.78
N SER A 91 -4.39 10.70 8.70
CA SER A 91 -5.00 10.37 7.41
C SER A 91 -4.35 9.11 6.85
N SER A 92 -5.14 8.31 6.17
CA SER A 92 -4.65 7.10 5.54
C SER A 92 -5.20 6.97 4.12
N ILE A 93 -4.50 6.20 3.29
CA ILE A 93 -4.92 5.92 1.94
C ILE A 93 -4.66 4.46 1.61
N GLU A 94 -5.55 3.88 0.83
CA GLU A 94 -5.38 2.55 0.26
C GLU A 94 -5.62 2.65 -1.24
N ILE A 95 -4.62 2.28 -2.01
CA ILE A 95 -4.69 2.34 -3.46
C ILE A 95 -4.63 0.92 -3.98
N VAL A 96 -5.70 0.46 -4.61
CA VAL A 96 -5.75 -0.89 -5.17
C VAL A 96 -5.43 -0.81 -6.64
N LEU A 97 -4.36 -1.50 -7.03
CA LEU A 97 -3.91 -1.56 -8.41
C LEU A 97 -4.25 -2.94 -8.99
N SER A 98 -4.70 -2.95 -10.22
CA SER A 98 -4.91 -4.22 -10.92
C SER A 98 -3.83 -4.37 -11.99
N PRO A 99 -3.42 -5.64 -12.27
CA PRO A 99 -2.34 -5.87 -13.23
C PRO A 99 -2.78 -5.54 -14.65
N PRO A 100 -1.82 -5.32 -15.55
CA PRO A 100 -2.15 -5.09 -16.95
C PRO A 100 -2.88 -6.30 -17.54
N LYS A 101 -3.82 -6.02 -18.39
CA LYS A 101 -4.58 -7.07 -19.06
C LYS A 101 -3.86 -7.59 -20.28
#